data_840fda26960b508c94da40a4cff16193
#
_entry.id   840fda26960b508c94da40a4cff16193
#
_cell.length_a   1.000
_cell.length_b   1.000
_cell.length_c   1.000
_cell.angle_alpha   90.00
_cell.angle_beta   90.00
_cell.angle_gamma   90.00
#
_symmetry.space_group_name_H-M   'P 1'
#
loop_
_entity.id
_entity.type
_entity.pdbx_description
1 polymer ?
#
loop_
_entity_poly.entity_id
_entity_poly.type
_entity_poly.pdbx_seq_one_letter_code
_entity_poly.pdbx_strand_id
1 'polypeptide(L)'
;MEEYLKRIEQLEKENDDLRRQNARLEEKLNAALDNNGLCLWEQHIPSGTLTIFNMQWGKMLGYQPHELTATVETWKNNLHPEDYDLAVGAFEDHLAGKTDLYQVVHRMMHKDGTDSWVSDRGRIVEYADDGSPLRMMGTHIDITNEKRYEQQLAKLANSDPLTGLLNRSAMEKCFKENADLCQSIKRSLIFFDVDNFKTVNDELGHHAGDSLLISIANSLKELTSTDAQIARIGGDEFVILCKESSRKELGELCDRLLTCVPSTMQSIINLDYENALNVGLSIGVCIFQASTGNFEEIYQTADAAMYEIKKNGKNGVAFIELT
;
A
#
# COMPACT_ATOMS: atom_id res chain seq x y z
N MET A 1 -26.01 70.21 -2.72
CA MET A 1 -25.11 69.85 -1.57
C MET A 1 -25.80 68.85 -0.63
N GLU A 2 -27.02 69.14 -0.23
CA GLU A 2 -27.80 68.28 0.72
C GLU A 2 -28.10 66.87 0.15
N GLU A 3 -28.37 66.76 -1.15
CA GLU A 3 -28.61 65.51 -1.85
C GLU A 3 -27.33 64.60 -1.93
N TYR A 4 -26.18 65.24 -2.14
CA TYR A 4 -24.89 64.53 -2.11
C TYR A 4 -24.53 64.00 -0.71
N LEU A 5 -24.81 64.80 0.35
CA LEU A 5 -24.58 64.38 1.72
C LEU A 5 -25.47 63.19 2.11
N LYS A 6 -26.75 63.20 1.75
CA LYS A 6 -27.66 62.04 1.96
C LYS A 6 -27.19 60.79 1.18
N ARG A 7 -26.66 60.96 -0.01
CA ARG A 7 -26.14 59.83 -0.81
C ARG A 7 -24.87 59.25 -0.19
N ILE A 8 -23.98 60.09 0.32
CA ILE A 8 -22.77 59.65 1.02
C ILE A 8 -23.18 58.87 2.29
N GLU A 9 -24.05 59.36 3.09
CA GLU A 9 -24.53 58.71 4.32
C GLU A 9 -25.21 57.35 4.01
N GLN A 10 -25.97 57.28 2.94
CA GLN A 10 -26.55 56.01 2.45
C GLN A 10 -25.46 55.01 2.01
N LEU A 11 -24.47 55.45 1.22
CA LEU A 11 -23.36 54.60 0.78
C LEU A 11 -22.48 54.14 1.94
N GLU A 12 -22.23 54.99 2.91
CA GLU A 12 -21.52 54.61 4.13
C GLU A 12 -22.24 53.50 4.90
N LYS A 13 -23.57 53.64 5.05
CA LYS A 13 -24.39 52.65 5.71
C LYS A 13 -24.41 51.32 4.94
N GLU A 14 -24.57 51.35 3.62
CA GLU A 14 -24.51 50.18 2.74
C GLU A 14 -23.12 49.50 2.86
N ASN A 15 -22.03 50.25 2.89
CA ASN A 15 -20.67 49.76 3.04
C ASN A 15 -20.48 49.08 4.39
N ASP A 16 -20.97 49.65 5.47
CA ASP A 16 -20.90 49.07 6.80
C ASP A 16 -21.71 47.77 6.91
N ASP A 17 -22.89 47.69 6.29
CA ASP A 17 -23.68 46.48 6.28
C ASP A 17 -23.02 45.37 5.41
N LEU A 18 -22.41 45.72 4.29
CA LEU A 18 -21.63 44.78 3.48
C LEU A 18 -20.37 44.27 4.23
N ARG A 19 -19.67 45.15 4.93
CA ARG A 19 -18.51 44.73 5.79
C ARG A 19 -18.93 43.73 6.86
N ARG A 20 -20.08 43.99 7.53
CA ARG A 20 -20.60 43.03 8.54
C ARG A 20 -21.01 41.70 7.93
N GLN A 21 -21.61 41.71 6.72
CA GLN A 21 -21.96 40.48 6.01
C GLN A 21 -20.70 39.69 5.59
N ASN A 22 -19.68 40.35 5.08
CA ASN A 22 -18.41 39.73 4.70
C ASN A 22 -17.72 39.10 5.93
N ALA A 23 -17.63 39.84 7.04
CA ALA A 23 -17.05 39.31 8.27
C ALA A 23 -17.76 38.04 8.79
N ARG A 24 -19.11 38.01 8.69
CA ARG A 24 -19.89 36.81 9.05
C ARG A 24 -19.69 35.65 8.09
N LEU A 25 -19.51 35.92 6.79
CA LEU A 25 -19.21 34.88 5.79
C LEU A 25 -17.82 34.30 6.02
N GLU A 26 -16.82 35.13 6.28
CA GLU A 26 -15.47 34.71 6.63
C GLU A 26 -15.44 33.85 7.90
N GLU A 27 -16.17 34.25 8.96
CA GLU A 27 -16.29 33.46 10.19
C GLU A 27 -16.91 32.08 9.93
N LYS A 28 -18.00 32.03 9.14
CA LYS A 28 -18.64 30.75 8.76
C LYS A 28 -17.73 29.88 7.92
N LEU A 29 -17.03 30.47 6.96
CA LEU A 29 -16.07 29.78 6.11
C LEU A 29 -14.94 29.18 6.95
N ASN A 30 -14.33 29.97 7.81
CA ASN A 30 -13.26 29.51 8.69
C ASN A 30 -13.74 28.38 9.63
N ALA A 31 -14.90 28.51 10.23
CA ALA A 31 -15.48 27.47 11.06
C ALA A 31 -15.78 26.16 10.28
N ALA A 32 -16.13 26.26 9.00
CA ALA A 32 -16.33 25.09 8.14
C ALA A 32 -15.02 24.42 7.70
N LEU A 33 -13.95 25.20 7.52
CA LEU A 33 -12.65 24.72 7.06
C LEU A 33 -11.81 24.13 8.21
N ASP A 34 -11.85 24.76 9.40
CA ASP A 34 -10.93 24.41 10.52
C ASP A 34 -11.17 23.02 11.10
N ASN A 35 -12.37 22.47 10.95
CA ASN A 35 -12.73 21.18 11.56
C ASN A 35 -12.47 19.96 10.68
N ASN A 36 -12.08 20.12 9.40
CA ASN A 36 -12.05 19.03 8.43
C ASN A 36 -10.66 18.76 7.81
N GLY A 37 -9.59 19.43 8.26
CA GLY A 37 -8.26 19.30 7.66
C GLY A 37 -8.21 19.76 6.19
N LEU A 38 -9.21 20.53 5.75
CA LEU A 38 -9.35 21.01 4.39
C LEU A 38 -8.65 22.36 4.25
N CYS A 39 -7.76 22.48 3.30
CA CYS A 39 -7.14 23.73 2.87
C CYS A 39 -7.84 24.24 1.63
N LEU A 40 -8.44 25.44 1.68
CA LEU A 40 -9.00 26.12 0.53
C LEU A 40 -7.95 27.07 -0.06
N TRP A 41 -7.74 26.96 -1.35
CA TRP A 41 -6.80 27.80 -2.08
C TRP A 41 -7.45 28.47 -3.29
N GLU A 42 -6.93 29.63 -3.63
CA GLU A 42 -7.23 30.36 -4.85
C GLU A 42 -5.92 30.76 -5.54
N GLN A 43 -5.86 30.56 -6.83
CA GLN A 43 -4.72 30.93 -7.65
C GLN A 43 -5.11 32.04 -8.63
N HIS A 44 -4.30 33.08 -8.69
CA HIS A 44 -4.28 34.01 -9.82
C HIS A 44 -3.31 33.46 -10.86
N ILE A 45 -3.86 32.93 -11.97
CA ILE A 45 -3.10 32.14 -12.93
C ILE A 45 -1.98 32.95 -13.60
N PRO A 46 -2.21 34.19 -14.09
CA PRO A 46 -1.14 34.96 -14.77
C PRO A 46 0.08 35.27 -13.89
N SER A 47 -0.10 35.45 -12.58
CA SER A 47 1.02 35.77 -11.67
C SER A 47 1.55 34.54 -10.94
N GLY A 48 0.85 33.41 -10.96
CA GLY A 48 1.16 32.21 -10.17
C GLY A 48 0.99 32.38 -8.65
N THR A 49 0.40 33.51 -8.20
CA THR A 49 0.16 33.78 -6.78
C THR A 49 -0.94 32.87 -6.24
N LEU A 50 -0.72 32.25 -5.08
CA LEU A 50 -1.72 31.49 -4.34
C LEU A 50 -2.19 32.27 -3.12
N THR A 51 -3.49 32.33 -2.93
CA THR A 51 -4.13 32.79 -1.69
C THR A 51 -4.63 31.58 -0.94
N ILE A 52 -4.18 31.37 0.29
CA ILE A 52 -4.61 30.30 1.16
C ILE A 52 -5.57 30.90 2.20
N PHE A 53 -6.82 30.48 2.18
CA PHE A 53 -7.88 31.04 3.04
C PHE A 53 -7.80 30.59 4.49
N ASN A 54 -7.29 29.37 4.73
CA ASN A 54 -7.00 28.90 6.07
C ASN A 54 -5.53 28.44 6.10
N MET A 55 -4.83 28.72 7.16
CA MET A 55 -3.39 28.48 7.31
C MET A 55 -2.99 26.99 7.38
N GLN A 56 -3.89 26.09 6.96
CA GLN A 56 -3.66 24.64 7.08
C GLN A 56 -2.56 24.13 6.14
N TRP A 57 -2.40 24.70 4.95
CA TRP A 57 -1.46 24.18 3.97
C TRP A 57 0.00 24.16 4.47
N GLY A 58 0.53 25.30 4.93
CA GLY A 58 1.88 25.35 5.48
C GLY A 58 2.04 24.50 6.74
N LYS A 59 1.03 24.51 7.62
CA LYS A 59 0.99 23.71 8.86
C LYS A 59 1.01 22.21 8.54
N MET A 60 0.26 21.77 7.53
CA MET A 60 0.23 20.38 7.06
C MET A 60 1.63 19.92 6.64
N LEU A 61 2.43 20.81 6.03
CA LEU A 61 3.80 20.51 5.60
C LEU A 61 4.88 20.82 6.67
N GLY A 62 4.48 21.15 7.90
CA GLY A 62 5.41 21.42 9.00
C GLY A 62 6.09 22.81 8.96
N TYR A 63 5.56 23.74 8.15
CA TYR A 63 6.06 25.12 8.07
C TYR A 63 5.27 26.07 8.97
N GLN A 64 5.95 27.06 9.50
CA GLN A 64 5.28 28.20 10.12
C GLN A 64 4.75 29.17 9.05
N PRO A 65 3.70 29.97 9.34
CA PRO A 65 3.05 30.83 8.35
C PRO A 65 3.99 31.79 7.61
N HIS A 66 5.10 32.21 8.26
CA HIS A 66 6.07 33.14 7.68
C HIS A 66 7.23 32.45 6.92
N GLU A 67 7.32 31.14 6.98
CA GLU A 67 8.40 30.36 6.36
C GLU A 67 8.07 29.94 4.91
N LEU A 68 6.80 29.97 4.53
CA LEU A 68 6.34 29.49 3.25
C LEU A 68 5.55 30.58 2.52
N THR A 69 6.03 31.02 1.36
CA THR A 69 5.26 31.90 0.48
C THR A 69 4.36 31.03 -0.40
N ALA A 70 3.07 31.26 -0.38
CA ALA A 70 2.12 30.50 -1.19
C ALA A 70 2.18 30.92 -2.66
N THR A 71 2.81 30.08 -3.48
CA THR A 71 2.89 30.21 -4.93
C THR A 71 2.80 28.81 -5.57
N VAL A 72 2.46 28.77 -6.87
CA VAL A 72 2.51 27.54 -7.65
C VAL A 72 3.91 26.94 -7.64
N GLU A 73 4.94 27.77 -7.68
CA GLU A 73 6.34 27.32 -7.62
C GLU A 73 6.65 26.65 -6.27
N THR A 74 6.15 27.22 -5.18
CA THR A 74 6.30 26.60 -3.85
C THR A 74 5.57 25.28 -3.76
N TRP A 75 4.39 25.16 -4.36
CA TRP A 75 3.66 23.89 -4.47
C TRP A 75 4.48 22.88 -5.26
N LYS A 76 4.98 23.22 -6.45
CA LYS A 76 5.82 22.34 -7.28
C LYS A 76 7.08 21.86 -6.54
N ASN A 77 7.74 22.75 -5.81
CA ASN A 77 8.97 22.42 -5.07
C ASN A 77 8.76 21.52 -3.86
N ASN A 78 7.53 21.43 -3.34
CA ASN A 78 7.18 20.53 -2.26
C ASN A 78 6.48 19.23 -2.74
N LEU A 79 6.34 18.98 -4.05
CA LEU A 79 5.88 17.72 -4.57
C LEU A 79 6.90 16.60 -4.32
N HIS A 80 6.42 15.40 -4.02
CA HIS A 80 7.30 14.23 -3.98
C HIS A 80 7.88 13.97 -5.38
N PRO A 81 9.19 13.68 -5.53
CA PRO A 81 9.83 13.53 -6.85
C PRO A 81 9.13 12.53 -7.79
N GLU A 82 8.64 11.41 -7.26
CA GLU A 82 7.94 10.39 -8.06
C GLU A 82 6.56 10.83 -8.55
N ASP A 83 5.94 11.81 -7.88
CA ASP A 83 4.58 12.26 -8.19
C ASP A 83 4.57 13.58 -8.97
N TYR A 84 5.76 14.18 -9.19
CA TYR A 84 5.91 15.51 -9.82
C TYR A 84 5.25 15.59 -11.20
N ASP A 85 5.60 14.68 -12.10
CA ASP A 85 5.08 14.67 -13.47
C ASP A 85 3.57 14.43 -13.51
N LEU A 86 3.06 13.57 -12.63
CA LEU A 86 1.63 13.30 -12.50
C LEU A 86 0.87 14.55 -12.04
N ALA A 87 1.35 15.21 -10.98
CA ALA A 87 0.65 16.34 -10.37
C ALA A 87 0.70 17.58 -11.27
N VAL A 88 1.89 17.90 -11.82
CA VAL A 88 2.08 19.03 -12.72
C VAL A 88 1.34 18.81 -14.04
N GLY A 89 1.40 17.60 -14.62
CA GLY A 89 0.70 17.26 -15.84
C GLY A 89 -0.83 17.41 -15.71
N ALA A 90 -1.42 16.92 -14.60
CA ALA A 90 -2.85 17.09 -14.35
C ALA A 90 -3.26 18.57 -14.23
N PHE A 91 -2.42 19.38 -13.59
CA PHE A 91 -2.63 20.82 -13.47
C PHE A 91 -2.58 21.53 -14.84
N GLU A 92 -1.55 21.27 -15.64
CA GLU A 92 -1.36 21.84 -16.96
C GLU A 92 -2.44 21.42 -17.95
N ASP A 93 -2.89 20.15 -17.89
CA ASP A 93 -3.99 19.65 -18.73
C ASP A 93 -5.31 20.37 -18.43
N HIS A 94 -5.56 20.67 -17.15
CA HIS A 94 -6.75 21.45 -16.78
C HIS A 94 -6.65 22.91 -17.25
N LEU A 95 -5.51 23.56 -17.09
CA LEU A 95 -5.27 24.91 -17.61
C LEU A 95 -5.40 24.99 -19.14
N ALA A 96 -5.01 23.93 -19.84
CA ALA A 96 -5.15 23.80 -21.29
C ALA A 96 -6.58 23.48 -21.75
N GLY A 97 -7.54 23.33 -20.82
CA GLY A 97 -8.94 22.99 -21.13
C GLY A 97 -9.16 21.54 -21.59
N LYS A 98 -8.21 20.64 -21.34
CA LYS A 98 -8.35 19.22 -21.67
C LYS A 98 -9.22 18.45 -20.68
N THR A 99 -9.41 18.98 -19.47
CA THR A 99 -10.22 18.39 -18.41
C THR A 99 -11.17 19.42 -17.82
N ASP A 100 -12.40 19.02 -17.48
CA ASP A 100 -13.40 19.88 -16.85
C ASP A 100 -13.08 20.20 -15.38
N LEU A 101 -12.29 19.35 -14.74
CA LEU A 101 -11.91 19.44 -13.33
C LEU A 101 -10.43 19.08 -13.18
N TYR A 102 -9.70 19.87 -12.41
CA TYR A 102 -8.42 19.48 -11.88
C TYR A 102 -8.63 18.53 -10.69
N GLN A 103 -8.08 17.34 -10.76
CA GLN A 103 -8.14 16.37 -9.67
C GLN A 103 -6.93 15.46 -9.72
N VAL A 104 -6.17 15.40 -8.61
CA VAL A 104 -5.02 14.53 -8.49
C VAL A 104 -4.81 14.13 -7.02
N VAL A 105 -4.30 12.92 -6.80
CA VAL A 105 -3.79 12.45 -5.51
C VAL A 105 -2.29 12.32 -5.64
N HIS A 106 -1.55 13.02 -4.80
CA HIS A 106 -0.09 13.06 -4.83
C HIS A 106 0.48 13.23 -3.43
N ARG A 107 1.78 12.97 -3.28
CA ARG A 107 2.49 13.23 -2.02
C ARG A 107 3.12 14.62 -2.04
N MET A 108 3.10 15.26 -0.89
CA MET A 108 3.82 16.51 -0.64
C MET A 108 4.85 16.31 0.46
N MET A 109 6.06 16.82 0.20
CA MET A 109 7.20 16.73 1.12
C MET A 109 7.05 17.72 2.27
N HIS A 110 7.30 17.26 3.49
CA HIS A 110 7.38 18.09 4.67
C HIS A 110 8.79 18.71 4.83
N LYS A 111 8.85 19.73 5.66
CA LYS A 111 10.13 20.38 6.03
C LYS A 111 11.14 19.41 6.67
N ASP A 112 10.68 18.37 7.36
CA ASP A 112 11.50 17.34 8.01
C ASP A 112 11.89 16.17 7.09
N GLY A 113 11.46 16.20 5.84
CA GLY A 113 11.74 15.16 4.86
C GLY A 113 10.75 13.99 4.85
N THR A 114 9.73 14.01 5.72
CA THR A 114 8.59 13.10 5.62
C THR A 114 7.61 13.58 4.56
N ASP A 115 6.57 12.82 4.26
CA ASP A 115 5.55 13.17 3.26
C ASP A 115 4.13 12.95 3.77
N SER A 116 3.19 13.66 3.16
CA SER A 116 1.74 13.47 3.33
C SER A 116 1.08 13.22 1.99
N TRP A 117 0.07 12.36 1.98
CA TRP A 117 -0.82 12.17 0.85
C TRP A 117 -1.88 13.28 0.81
N VAL A 118 -1.99 13.93 -0.32
CA VAL A 118 -2.92 15.04 -0.55
C VAL A 118 -3.87 14.68 -1.69
N SER A 119 -5.17 14.88 -1.46
CA SER A 119 -6.18 14.94 -2.50
C SER A 119 -6.39 16.39 -2.89
N ASP A 120 -5.95 16.75 -4.09
CA ASP A 120 -6.04 18.09 -4.64
C ASP A 120 -7.11 18.17 -5.72
N ARG A 121 -8.01 19.16 -5.60
CA ARG A 121 -9.11 19.37 -6.54
C ARG A 121 -9.29 20.86 -6.77
N GLY A 122 -9.60 21.22 -8.02
CA GLY A 122 -9.84 22.61 -8.35
C GLY A 122 -10.53 22.78 -9.68
N ARG A 123 -10.96 24.01 -9.95
CA ARG A 123 -11.54 24.40 -11.23
C ARG A 123 -11.24 25.87 -11.51
N ILE A 124 -11.21 26.22 -12.79
CA ILE A 124 -11.18 27.60 -13.23
C ILE A 124 -12.54 28.21 -12.91
N VAL A 125 -12.55 29.31 -12.16
CA VAL A 125 -13.76 30.03 -11.73
C VAL A 125 -13.96 31.37 -12.44
N GLU A 126 -12.90 31.85 -13.11
CA GLU A 126 -12.93 33.12 -13.84
C GLU A 126 -12.01 33.06 -15.06
N TYR A 127 -12.47 33.63 -16.16
CA TYR A 127 -11.72 33.79 -17.41
C TYR A 127 -11.57 35.26 -17.72
N ALA A 128 -10.47 35.63 -18.36
CA ALA A 128 -10.28 36.97 -18.91
C ALA A 128 -11.16 37.21 -20.16
N ASP A 129 -11.26 38.45 -20.64
CA ASP A 129 -12.05 38.84 -21.79
C ASP A 129 -11.64 38.12 -23.09
N ASP A 130 -10.36 37.67 -23.16
CA ASP A 130 -9.81 36.91 -24.28
C ASP A 130 -10.05 35.40 -24.18
N GLY A 131 -10.74 34.95 -23.13
CA GLY A 131 -11.04 33.54 -22.86
C GLY A 131 -9.90 32.77 -22.17
N SER A 132 -8.80 33.41 -21.84
CA SER A 132 -7.72 32.78 -21.08
C SER A 132 -8.11 32.59 -19.60
N PRO A 133 -7.67 31.50 -18.94
CA PRO A 133 -7.91 31.28 -17.52
C PRO A 133 -7.29 32.39 -16.66
N LEU A 134 -8.09 33.01 -15.79
CA LEU A 134 -7.67 34.10 -14.92
C LEU A 134 -7.54 33.66 -13.47
N ARG A 135 -8.52 32.92 -12.96
CA ARG A 135 -8.57 32.52 -11.55
C ARG A 135 -9.07 31.10 -11.40
N MET A 136 -8.37 30.33 -10.58
CA MET A 136 -8.68 28.95 -10.25
C MET A 136 -8.86 28.83 -8.73
N MET A 137 -9.84 28.06 -8.30
CA MET A 137 -10.06 27.75 -6.87
C MET A 137 -10.09 26.25 -6.66
N GLY A 138 -9.64 25.84 -5.49
CA GLY A 138 -9.60 24.43 -5.16
C GLY A 138 -9.37 24.14 -3.69
N THR A 139 -9.24 22.84 -3.41
CA THR A 139 -9.05 22.31 -2.06
C THR A 139 -7.91 21.31 -2.02
N HIS A 140 -7.07 21.41 -1.00
CA HIS A 140 -6.16 20.36 -0.57
C HIS A 140 -6.74 19.67 0.66
N ILE A 141 -6.80 18.37 0.65
CA ILE A 141 -7.24 17.55 1.79
C ILE A 141 -6.11 16.57 2.11
N ASP A 142 -5.62 16.58 3.35
CA ASP A 142 -4.70 15.56 3.84
C ASP A 142 -5.47 14.24 4.00
N ILE A 143 -5.07 13.24 3.21
CA ILE A 143 -5.65 11.90 3.21
C ILE A 143 -4.62 10.86 3.69
N THR A 144 -3.59 11.28 4.41
CA THR A 144 -2.49 10.40 4.86
C THR A 144 -3.00 9.29 5.78
N ASN A 145 -3.91 9.62 6.69
CA ASN A 145 -4.49 8.62 7.59
C ASN A 145 -5.37 7.63 6.84
N GLU A 146 -6.18 8.10 5.89
CA GLU A 146 -7.01 7.26 5.02
C GLU A 146 -6.13 6.28 4.23
N LYS A 147 -5.04 6.78 3.64
CA LYS A 147 -4.07 5.95 2.90
C LYS A 147 -3.36 4.93 3.81
N ARG A 148 -3.01 5.32 5.02
CA ARG A 148 -2.43 4.40 6.02
C ARG A 148 -3.42 3.31 6.43
N TYR A 149 -4.69 3.68 6.68
CA TYR A 149 -5.73 2.69 6.99
C TYR A 149 -6.02 1.76 5.81
N GLU A 150 -6.09 2.29 4.60
CA GLU A 150 -6.24 1.49 3.38
C GLU A 150 -5.11 0.46 3.24
N GLN A 151 -3.85 0.89 3.42
CA GLN A 151 -2.69 0.00 3.40
C GLN A 151 -2.71 -1.03 4.54
N GLN A 152 -3.10 -0.64 5.74
CA GLN A 152 -3.22 -1.56 6.87
C GLN A 152 -4.32 -2.60 6.62
N LEU A 153 -5.49 -2.17 6.14
CA LEU A 153 -6.57 -3.09 5.77
C LEU A 153 -6.15 -4.03 4.66
N ALA A 154 -5.48 -3.53 3.62
CA ALA A 154 -4.93 -4.36 2.55
C ALA A 154 -3.92 -5.38 3.08
N LYS A 155 -3.05 -4.98 4.01
CA LYS A 155 -2.09 -5.88 4.67
C LYS A 155 -2.82 -6.95 5.50
N LEU A 156 -3.80 -6.57 6.32
CA LEU A 156 -4.58 -7.52 7.12
C LEU A 156 -5.39 -8.48 6.25
N ALA A 157 -5.93 -8.01 5.12
CA ALA A 157 -6.69 -8.85 4.20
C ALA A 157 -5.83 -9.83 3.39
N ASN A 158 -4.54 -9.52 3.18
CA ASN A 158 -3.66 -10.27 2.27
C ASN A 158 -2.53 -11.03 2.96
N SER A 159 -2.27 -10.82 4.26
CA SER A 159 -1.18 -11.50 4.96
C SER A 159 -1.65 -12.32 6.16
N ASP A 160 -0.88 -13.33 6.50
CA ASP A 160 -0.98 -14.08 7.75
C ASP A 160 -0.49 -13.21 8.92
N PRO A 161 -1.29 -13.02 9.97
CA PRO A 161 -0.95 -12.08 11.06
C PRO A 161 0.24 -12.53 11.91
N LEU A 162 0.56 -13.82 11.96
CA LEU A 162 1.67 -14.35 12.75
C LEU A 162 3.00 -14.20 12.00
N THR A 163 3.04 -14.61 10.72
CA THR A 163 4.29 -14.72 9.96
C THR A 163 4.55 -13.54 9.03
N GLY A 164 3.52 -12.74 8.72
CA GLY A 164 3.58 -11.65 7.75
C GLY A 164 3.79 -12.12 6.30
N LEU A 165 3.66 -13.41 6.02
CA LEU A 165 3.60 -13.98 4.67
C LEU A 165 2.21 -13.71 4.06
N LEU A 166 2.05 -13.99 2.77
CA LEU A 166 0.72 -13.99 2.16
C LEU A 166 -0.20 -14.98 2.87
N ASN A 167 -1.48 -14.67 2.96
CA ASN A 167 -2.49 -15.66 3.33
C ASN A 167 -3.00 -16.43 2.10
N ARG A 168 -3.87 -17.41 2.29
CA ARG A 168 -4.44 -18.24 1.20
C ARG A 168 -5.09 -17.38 0.11
N SER A 169 -5.92 -16.41 0.49
CA SER A 169 -6.65 -15.55 -0.47
C SER A 169 -5.71 -14.74 -1.34
N ALA A 170 -4.66 -14.18 -0.75
CA ALA A 170 -3.65 -13.42 -1.48
C ALA A 170 -2.81 -14.32 -2.42
N MET A 171 -2.48 -15.55 -2.01
CA MET A 171 -1.80 -16.51 -2.86
C MET A 171 -2.65 -16.88 -4.08
N GLU A 172 -3.95 -17.14 -3.90
CA GLU A 172 -4.88 -17.41 -5.01
C GLU A 172 -4.96 -16.24 -5.99
N LYS A 173 -4.98 -15.00 -5.47
CA LYS A 173 -4.98 -13.79 -6.27
C LYS A 173 -3.69 -13.66 -7.08
N CYS A 174 -2.54 -13.81 -6.43
CA CYS A 174 -1.23 -13.79 -7.11
C CYS A 174 -1.12 -14.86 -8.19
N PHE A 175 -1.66 -16.06 -7.95
CA PHE A 175 -1.69 -17.11 -8.94
C PHE A 175 -2.49 -16.71 -10.19
N LYS A 176 -3.70 -16.14 -10.01
CA LYS A 176 -4.56 -15.69 -11.12
C LYS A 176 -3.93 -14.55 -11.91
N GLU A 177 -3.44 -13.51 -11.26
CA GLU A 177 -2.81 -12.35 -11.90
C GLU A 177 -1.58 -12.72 -12.73
N ASN A 178 -0.87 -13.75 -12.31
CA ASN A 178 0.31 -14.24 -13.02
C ASN A 178 -0.03 -15.25 -14.15
N ALA A 179 -1.23 -15.81 -14.21
CA ALA A 179 -1.64 -16.76 -15.24
C ALA A 179 -1.74 -16.12 -16.64
N ASP A 180 -2.08 -14.82 -16.70
CA ASP A 180 -2.34 -14.11 -17.97
C ASP A 180 -1.06 -13.62 -18.66
N LEU A 181 0.10 -13.60 -17.97
CA LEU A 181 1.29 -12.91 -18.47
C LEU A 181 2.15 -13.70 -19.46
N CYS A 182 2.12 -15.04 -19.46
CA CYS A 182 2.84 -15.85 -20.44
C CYS A 182 2.43 -17.35 -20.38
N GLN A 183 1.70 -17.84 -21.38
CA GLN A 183 1.11 -19.18 -21.38
C GLN A 183 2.12 -20.33 -21.50
N SER A 184 3.35 -20.07 -21.95
CA SER A 184 4.38 -21.10 -22.20
C SER A 184 5.42 -21.25 -21.09
N ILE A 185 5.31 -20.50 -20.00
CA ILE A 185 6.28 -20.53 -18.91
C ILE A 185 5.93 -21.67 -17.93
N LYS A 186 6.92 -22.51 -17.63
CA LYS A 186 6.81 -23.50 -16.54
C LYS A 186 6.85 -22.78 -15.19
N ARG A 187 5.97 -23.22 -14.28
CA ARG A 187 5.87 -22.76 -12.91
C ARG A 187 5.89 -23.94 -11.96
N SER A 188 6.10 -23.67 -10.70
CA SER A 188 5.99 -24.69 -9.68
C SER A 188 5.32 -24.16 -8.42
N LEU A 189 4.51 -24.99 -7.81
CA LEU A 189 3.92 -24.76 -6.50
C LEU A 189 4.50 -25.80 -5.54
N ILE A 190 5.18 -25.32 -4.50
CA ILE A 190 5.71 -26.12 -3.41
C ILE A 190 4.74 -25.99 -2.26
N PHE A 191 4.17 -27.09 -1.81
CA PHE A 191 3.35 -27.16 -0.62
C PHE A 191 4.05 -27.97 0.43
N PHE A 192 4.11 -27.48 1.66
CA PHE A 192 4.70 -28.25 2.75
C PHE A 192 4.02 -27.98 4.08
N ASP A 193 4.20 -28.94 4.98
CA ASP A 193 3.67 -28.96 6.32
C ASP A 193 4.79 -29.35 7.30
N VAL A 194 4.76 -28.76 8.50
CA VAL A 194 5.77 -29.00 9.54
C VAL A 194 5.41 -30.28 10.29
N ASP A 195 6.21 -31.30 10.09
CA ASP A 195 6.02 -32.60 10.75
C ASP A 195 6.12 -32.47 12.27
N ASN A 196 5.14 -33.09 12.95
CA ASN A 196 5.04 -33.13 14.42
C ASN A 196 4.88 -31.75 15.08
N PHE A 197 4.41 -30.70 14.34
CA PHE A 197 4.19 -29.37 14.89
C PHE A 197 3.26 -29.37 16.13
N LYS A 198 2.24 -30.23 16.12
CA LYS A 198 1.35 -30.39 17.29
C LYS A 198 2.15 -30.82 18.52
N THR A 199 3.09 -31.72 18.37
CA THR A 199 3.96 -32.18 19.50
C THR A 199 4.81 -31.02 20.05
N VAL A 200 5.31 -30.14 19.17
CA VAL A 200 6.00 -28.91 19.61
C VAL A 200 5.09 -28.05 20.49
N ASN A 201 3.84 -27.82 20.08
CA ASN A 201 2.88 -27.07 20.87
C ASN A 201 2.55 -27.75 22.21
N ASP A 202 2.32 -29.06 22.18
CA ASP A 202 1.89 -29.84 23.36
C ASP A 202 3.03 -29.93 24.41
N GLU A 203 4.30 -30.05 23.98
CA GLU A 203 5.46 -30.22 24.87
C GLU A 203 6.11 -28.88 25.28
N LEU A 204 6.18 -27.91 24.37
CA LEU A 204 6.91 -26.64 24.58
C LEU A 204 5.98 -25.41 24.68
N GLY A 205 4.70 -25.61 24.45
CA GLY A 205 3.70 -24.55 24.47
C GLY A 205 3.58 -23.78 23.14
N HIS A 206 2.44 -23.11 22.96
CA HIS A 206 2.11 -22.37 21.73
C HIS A 206 3.12 -21.27 21.38
N HIS A 207 3.78 -20.65 22.34
CA HIS A 207 4.81 -19.64 22.06
C HIS A 207 6.03 -20.22 21.33
N ALA A 208 6.40 -21.46 21.63
CA ALA A 208 7.50 -22.14 20.92
C ALA A 208 7.07 -22.48 19.49
N GLY A 209 5.83 -22.97 19.29
CA GLY A 209 5.25 -23.20 17.98
C GLY A 209 5.16 -21.94 17.15
N ASP A 210 4.68 -20.84 17.71
CA ASP A 210 4.62 -19.54 17.03
C ASP A 210 6.02 -19.06 16.62
N SER A 211 7.02 -19.18 17.51
CA SER A 211 8.42 -18.83 17.23
C SER A 211 9.00 -19.68 16.10
N LEU A 212 8.68 -20.98 16.06
CA LEU A 212 9.08 -21.88 14.98
C LEU A 212 8.49 -21.43 13.63
N LEU A 213 7.20 -21.15 13.58
CA LEU A 213 6.52 -20.70 12.36
C LEU A 213 7.07 -19.36 11.85
N ILE A 214 7.35 -18.40 12.75
CA ILE A 214 7.99 -17.12 12.41
C ILE A 214 9.39 -17.34 11.86
N SER A 215 10.17 -18.22 12.48
CA SER A 215 11.54 -18.50 12.04
C SER A 215 11.57 -19.21 10.68
N ILE A 216 10.64 -20.16 10.44
CA ILE A 216 10.45 -20.78 9.12
C ILE A 216 10.11 -19.71 8.08
N ALA A 217 9.17 -18.82 8.37
CA ALA A 217 8.78 -17.75 7.46
C ALA A 217 9.95 -16.82 7.09
N ASN A 218 10.82 -16.51 8.04
CA ASN A 218 12.01 -15.70 7.78
C ASN A 218 13.02 -16.46 6.91
N SER A 219 13.26 -17.72 7.22
CA SER A 219 14.14 -18.58 6.39
C SER A 219 13.61 -18.73 4.96
N LEU A 220 12.30 -18.86 4.77
CA LEU A 220 11.69 -18.90 3.44
C LEU A 220 12.01 -17.64 2.63
N LYS A 221 11.91 -16.45 3.24
CA LYS A 221 12.24 -15.18 2.59
C LYS A 221 13.71 -15.10 2.17
N GLU A 222 14.61 -15.71 2.94
CA GLU A 222 16.06 -15.74 2.63
C GLU A 222 16.42 -16.80 1.59
N LEU A 223 15.73 -17.94 1.60
CA LEU A 223 16.04 -19.09 0.75
C LEU A 223 15.45 -18.99 -0.66
N THR A 224 14.35 -18.23 -0.84
CA THR A 224 13.65 -18.09 -2.10
C THR A 224 14.11 -16.87 -2.88
N SER A 225 13.87 -16.86 -4.19
CA SER A 225 14.09 -15.68 -5.02
C SER A 225 13.12 -14.56 -4.70
N THR A 226 13.47 -13.32 -5.01
CA THR A 226 12.60 -12.14 -4.82
C THR A 226 11.30 -12.21 -5.62
N ASP A 227 11.26 -13.02 -6.68
CA ASP A 227 10.07 -13.20 -7.53
C ASP A 227 9.14 -14.33 -7.04
N ALA A 228 9.57 -15.13 -6.05
CA ALA A 228 8.74 -16.16 -5.46
C ALA A 228 7.66 -15.55 -4.55
N GLN A 229 6.45 -16.09 -4.63
CA GLN A 229 5.37 -15.73 -3.71
C GLN A 229 5.29 -16.78 -2.60
N ILE A 230 5.29 -16.34 -1.36
CA ILE A 230 5.29 -17.23 -0.19
C ILE A 230 4.06 -16.96 0.64
N ALA A 231 3.32 -18.01 0.98
CA ALA A 231 2.12 -17.91 1.82
C ALA A 231 2.15 -18.92 2.96
N ARG A 232 1.49 -18.56 4.06
CA ARG A 232 1.01 -19.51 5.06
C ARG A 232 -0.49 -19.70 4.87
N ILE A 233 -0.89 -20.94 4.63
CA ILE A 233 -2.28 -21.27 4.30
C ILE A 233 -3.13 -21.45 5.55
N GLY A 234 -2.54 -22.00 6.59
CA GLY A 234 -3.15 -22.19 7.91
C GLY A 234 -2.33 -23.15 8.77
N GLY A 235 -2.47 -23.06 10.08
CA GLY A 235 -1.75 -23.95 10.98
C GLY A 235 -0.23 -23.97 10.73
N ASP A 236 0.28 -25.10 10.33
CA ASP A 236 1.67 -25.42 9.99
C ASP A 236 1.93 -25.59 8.48
N GLU A 237 0.97 -25.17 7.63
CA GLU A 237 0.98 -25.34 6.18
C GLU A 237 1.47 -24.09 5.46
N PHE A 238 2.44 -24.26 4.54
CA PHE A 238 3.04 -23.19 3.73
C PHE A 238 3.02 -23.54 2.25
N VAL A 239 2.97 -22.49 1.44
CA VAL A 239 3.00 -22.59 -0.02
C VAL A 239 4.03 -21.61 -0.58
N ILE A 240 4.80 -22.07 -1.57
CA ILE A 240 5.70 -21.22 -2.36
C ILE A 240 5.32 -21.38 -3.84
N LEU A 241 5.01 -20.28 -4.50
CA LEU A 241 4.79 -20.23 -5.94
C LEU A 241 6.06 -19.66 -6.61
N CYS A 242 6.76 -20.48 -7.38
CA CYS A 242 7.96 -20.11 -8.09
C CYS A 242 7.69 -19.93 -9.60
N LYS A 243 8.43 -19.02 -10.24
CA LYS A 243 8.48 -18.85 -11.69
C LYS A 243 9.72 -19.54 -12.24
N GLU A 244 9.61 -20.11 -13.44
CA GLU A 244 10.72 -20.58 -14.30
C GLU A 244 11.84 -21.36 -13.59
N SER A 245 11.48 -22.25 -12.67
CA SER A 245 12.49 -23.04 -11.96
C SER A 245 12.65 -24.42 -12.61
N SER A 246 13.87 -24.83 -12.82
CA SER A 246 14.18 -26.20 -13.25
C SER A 246 13.93 -27.18 -12.08
N ARG A 247 13.66 -28.45 -12.43
CA ARG A 247 13.51 -29.52 -11.41
C ARG A 247 14.74 -29.63 -10.48
N LYS A 248 15.94 -29.32 -10.99
CA LYS A 248 17.16 -29.33 -10.22
C LYS A 248 17.18 -28.21 -9.16
N GLU A 249 16.89 -26.99 -9.58
CA GLU A 249 16.82 -25.82 -8.68
C GLU A 249 15.75 -26.00 -7.61
N LEU A 250 14.58 -26.56 -7.97
CA LEU A 250 13.53 -26.90 -7.02
C LEU A 250 13.99 -27.98 -6.02
N GLY A 251 14.74 -28.97 -6.46
CA GLY A 251 15.35 -29.99 -5.60
C GLY A 251 16.33 -29.37 -4.60
N GLU A 252 17.24 -28.54 -5.07
CA GLU A 252 18.20 -27.81 -4.21
C GLU A 252 17.50 -26.90 -3.19
N LEU A 253 16.39 -26.24 -3.58
CA LEU A 253 15.59 -25.45 -2.66
C LEU A 253 14.91 -26.35 -1.60
N CYS A 254 14.30 -27.46 -2.01
CA CYS A 254 13.67 -28.40 -1.08
C CYS A 254 14.67 -29.01 -0.10
N ASP A 255 15.88 -29.36 -0.55
CA ASP A 255 16.95 -29.88 0.34
C ASP A 255 17.37 -28.84 1.38
N ARG A 256 17.45 -27.57 0.98
CA ARG A 256 17.73 -26.46 1.92
C ARG A 256 16.60 -26.27 2.92
N LEU A 257 15.34 -26.40 2.49
CA LEU A 257 14.16 -26.32 3.37
C LEU A 257 14.17 -27.47 4.39
N LEU A 258 14.44 -28.71 3.95
CA LEU A 258 14.52 -29.89 4.82
C LEU A 258 15.60 -29.77 5.91
N THR A 259 16.69 -29.03 5.62
CA THR A 259 17.77 -28.80 6.60
C THR A 259 17.52 -27.57 7.49
N CYS A 260 16.72 -26.63 7.03
CA CYS A 260 16.45 -25.37 7.74
C CYS A 260 15.64 -25.59 9.02
N VAL A 261 14.58 -26.39 9.00
CA VAL A 261 13.66 -26.56 10.13
C VAL A 261 14.32 -27.24 11.33
N PRO A 262 15.06 -28.34 11.19
CA PRO A 262 15.83 -28.89 12.30
C PRO A 262 16.81 -27.89 12.93
N SER A 263 17.53 -27.13 12.09
CA SER A 263 18.47 -26.09 12.55
C SER A 263 17.78 -24.97 13.32
N THR A 264 16.59 -24.60 12.89
CA THR A 264 15.75 -23.60 13.56
C THR A 264 15.26 -24.09 14.91
N MET A 265 14.82 -25.35 14.99
CA MET A 265 14.44 -25.97 16.26
C MET A 265 15.59 -26.00 17.27
N GLN A 266 16.80 -26.31 16.83
CA GLN A 266 18.00 -26.27 17.70
C GLN A 266 18.23 -24.89 18.35
N SER A 267 17.86 -23.82 17.65
CA SER A 267 17.99 -22.46 18.18
C SER A 267 16.89 -22.08 19.19
N ILE A 268 15.75 -22.75 19.13
CA ILE A 268 14.58 -22.48 19.98
C ILE A 268 14.62 -23.33 21.27
N ILE A 269 15.20 -24.54 21.20
CA ILE A 269 15.21 -25.52 22.29
C ILE A 269 16.61 -25.61 22.86
N ASN A 270 16.75 -25.60 24.20
CA ASN A 270 17.98 -26.01 24.86
C ASN A 270 18.26 -27.50 24.55
N LEU A 271 19.50 -27.86 24.31
CA LEU A 271 20.07 -29.10 23.76
C LEU A 271 19.49 -30.45 24.24
N ASP A 272 18.78 -30.52 25.37
CA ASP A 272 18.30 -31.77 25.98
C ASP A 272 17.00 -32.31 25.34
N TYR A 273 16.26 -31.51 24.56
CA TYR A 273 14.95 -31.90 23.93
C TYR A 273 15.05 -32.29 22.46
N GLU A 274 16.19 -32.12 21.82
CA GLU A 274 16.40 -32.19 20.38
C GLU A 274 16.01 -33.57 19.76
N ASN A 275 16.27 -34.64 20.48
CA ASN A 275 16.05 -36.01 20.00
C ASN A 275 14.60 -36.52 20.15
N ALA A 276 13.76 -35.81 20.89
CA ALA A 276 12.40 -36.26 21.21
C ALA A 276 11.31 -35.79 20.25
N LEU A 277 11.48 -34.65 19.60
CA LEU A 277 10.38 -34.02 18.85
C LEU A 277 10.34 -34.37 17.36
N ASN A 278 11.47 -34.81 16.79
CA ASN A 278 11.61 -35.25 15.39
C ASN A 278 10.86 -34.33 14.38
N VAL A 279 11.12 -33.01 14.48
CA VAL A 279 10.48 -32.00 13.64
C VAL A 279 11.18 -31.97 12.27
N GLY A 280 10.38 -32.07 11.21
CA GLY A 280 10.85 -32.05 9.83
C GLY A 280 9.84 -31.35 8.92
N LEU A 281 10.00 -31.52 7.62
CA LEU A 281 9.05 -31.05 6.62
C LEU A 281 8.63 -32.17 5.69
N SER A 282 7.33 -32.30 5.47
CA SER A 282 6.79 -33.09 4.36
C SER A 282 6.46 -32.15 3.20
N ILE A 283 7.11 -32.33 2.03
CA ILE A 283 7.07 -31.39 0.91
C ILE A 283 6.48 -32.07 -0.33
N GLY A 284 5.48 -31.45 -0.95
CA GLY A 284 4.97 -31.80 -2.26
C GLY A 284 5.22 -30.68 -3.27
N VAL A 285 5.72 -31.03 -4.43
CA VAL A 285 6.04 -30.08 -5.51
C VAL A 285 5.22 -30.43 -6.75
N CYS A 286 4.38 -29.49 -7.20
CA CYS A 286 3.69 -29.57 -8.48
C CYS A 286 4.36 -28.65 -9.49
N ILE A 287 4.87 -29.22 -10.59
CA ILE A 287 5.43 -28.47 -11.74
C ILE A 287 4.33 -28.45 -12.81
N PHE A 288 4.02 -27.26 -13.34
CA PHE A 288 2.93 -27.08 -14.31
C PHE A 288 3.25 -25.98 -15.32
N GLN A 289 2.54 -25.99 -16.46
CA GLN A 289 2.56 -24.85 -17.38
C GLN A 289 1.55 -23.79 -16.93
N ALA A 290 1.84 -22.52 -17.14
CA ALA A 290 0.98 -21.41 -16.73
C ALA A 290 -0.46 -21.48 -17.31
N SER A 291 -0.64 -22.20 -18.44
CA SER A 291 -1.94 -22.49 -19.07
C SER A 291 -2.68 -23.70 -18.49
N THR A 292 -2.05 -24.45 -17.60
CA THR A 292 -2.57 -25.73 -17.09
C THR A 292 -3.27 -25.53 -15.75
N GLY A 293 -4.56 -25.78 -15.69
CA GLY A 293 -5.33 -25.89 -14.45
C GLY A 293 -5.63 -24.56 -13.75
N ASN A 294 -6.42 -24.67 -12.71
CA ASN A 294 -6.68 -23.58 -11.77
C ASN A 294 -5.87 -23.79 -10.47
N PHE A 295 -5.83 -22.75 -9.62
CA PHE A 295 -5.08 -22.79 -8.36
C PHE A 295 -5.45 -24.02 -7.51
N GLU A 296 -6.73 -24.32 -7.39
CA GLU A 296 -7.22 -25.40 -6.52
C GLU A 296 -6.72 -26.77 -7.00
N GLU A 297 -6.71 -27.03 -8.31
CA GLU A 297 -6.22 -28.29 -8.89
C GLU A 297 -4.72 -28.47 -8.65
N ILE A 298 -3.93 -27.42 -8.86
CA ILE A 298 -2.47 -27.43 -8.67
C ILE A 298 -2.15 -27.57 -7.18
N TYR A 299 -2.91 -26.86 -6.32
CA TYR A 299 -2.77 -26.96 -4.88
C TYR A 299 -3.06 -28.39 -4.38
N GLN A 300 -4.18 -28.99 -4.81
CA GLN A 300 -4.55 -30.37 -4.44
C GLN A 300 -3.52 -31.39 -4.94
N THR A 301 -2.92 -31.16 -6.11
CA THR A 301 -1.86 -32.04 -6.64
C THR A 301 -0.60 -31.98 -5.76
N ALA A 302 -0.18 -30.79 -5.35
CA ALA A 302 0.97 -30.61 -4.46
C ALA A 302 0.68 -31.16 -3.06
N ASP A 303 -0.53 -30.94 -2.53
CA ASP A 303 -0.98 -31.50 -1.25
C ASP A 303 -0.98 -33.03 -1.27
N ALA A 304 -1.50 -33.65 -2.33
CA ALA A 304 -1.47 -35.11 -2.48
C ALA A 304 -0.03 -35.65 -2.49
N ALA A 305 0.90 -34.96 -3.17
CA ALA A 305 2.32 -35.35 -3.17
C ALA A 305 2.94 -35.25 -1.76
N MET A 306 2.65 -34.16 -1.03
CA MET A 306 3.10 -33.96 0.36
C MET A 306 2.53 -35.05 1.28
N TYR A 307 1.25 -35.39 1.13
CA TYR A 307 0.59 -36.41 1.94
C TYR A 307 1.18 -37.81 1.76
N GLU A 308 1.66 -38.16 0.55
CA GLU A 308 2.43 -39.41 0.34
C GLU A 308 3.75 -39.43 1.13
N ILE A 309 4.44 -38.30 1.24
CA ILE A 309 5.64 -38.21 2.09
C ILE A 309 5.28 -38.40 3.57
N LYS A 310 4.19 -37.78 4.05
CA LYS A 310 3.72 -37.98 5.44
C LYS A 310 3.44 -39.45 5.76
N LYS A 311 2.87 -40.20 4.82
CA LYS A 311 2.60 -41.66 4.99
C LYS A 311 3.85 -42.51 4.99
N ASN A 312 4.87 -42.12 4.21
CA ASN A 312 6.08 -42.89 3.98
C ASN A 312 7.25 -42.56 4.92
N GLY A 313 6.99 -41.96 6.07
CA GLY A 313 8.00 -41.72 7.10
C GLY A 313 8.33 -40.24 7.34
N LYS A 314 7.61 -39.31 6.67
CA LYS A 314 7.80 -37.86 6.82
C LYS A 314 9.17 -37.37 6.34
N ASN A 315 9.49 -36.09 6.57
CA ASN A 315 10.79 -35.47 6.30
C ASN A 315 11.35 -35.82 4.91
N GLY A 316 10.69 -35.37 3.85
CA GLY A 316 11.07 -35.65 2.47
C GLY A 316 10.31 -34.82 1.47
N VAL A 317 10.60 -35.08 0.17
CA VAL A 317 10.00 -34.35 -0.95
C VAL A 317 9.48 -35.31 -2.03
N ALA A 318 8.29 -34.99 -2.58
CA ALA A 318 7.75 -35.65 -3.75
C ALA A 318 7.45 -34.61 -4.85
N PHE A 319 7.68 -35.01 -6.12
CA PHE A 319 7.48 -34.17 -7.30
C PHE A 319 6.43 -34.79 -8.21
N ILE A 320 5.47 -33.96 -8.63
CA ILE A 320 4.49 -34.27 -9.68
C ILE A 320 4.61 -33.23 -10.78
N GLU A 321 4.57 -33.63 -12.03
CA GLU A 321 4.56 -32.75 -13.20
C GLU A 321 3.23 -32.91 -13.93
N LEU A 322 2.49 -31.79 -14.05
CA LEU A 322 1.28 -31.70 -14.87
C LEU A 322 1.68 -31.26 -16.28
N THR A 323 1.33 -32.09 -17.26
CA THR A 323 1.61 -31.87 -18.69
C THR A 323 0.42 -31.27 -19.41
#